data_118cb0bace8a810a34efd7e68a776b07
#
_entry.id   118cb0bace8a810a34efd7e68a776b07
#
_cell.length_a   1.000
_cell.length_b   1.000
_cell.length_c   1.000
_cell.angle_alpha   90.00
_cell.angle_beta   90.00
_cell.angle_gamma   90.00
#
_symmetry.space_group_name_H-M   'P 1'
#
loop_
_entity.id
_entity.type
_entity.pdbx_description
1 polymer ?
#
loop_
_entity_poly.entity_id
_entity_poly.type
_entity_poly.pdbx_seq_one_letter_code
_entity_poly.pdbx_strand_id
1 'polypeptide(L)'
;DLFGAYVVGVTTAIGGGTMRDIMLGQTPFWMTNPFYLSCSAIALLWVIVFRKLLVRQNNTWFLFDTIGLALFTVTGLEKTLMCTTADGGAYPFWAAIIMGAITGAGGGVLRDVFINEEPLIFRKEIYALACVLGGGVYYICTLFSLPSEICAIICGISVVVIRLLAVKFKLGLPIIKGEE
;
A
#
# COMPACT_ATOMS: atom_id res chain seq x y z
N ASP A 1 15.68 -3.48 18.98
CA ASP A 1 15.12 -4.44 19.94
C ASP A 1 13.77 -5.00 19.44
N LEU A 2 13.18 -5.93 20.20
CA LEU A 2 11.90 -6.56 19.82
C LEU A 2 10.74 -5.57 19.87
N PHE A 3 10.76 -4.62 20.78
CA PHE A 3 9.73 -3.59 20.86
C PHE A 3 9.80 -2.65 19.68
N GLY A 4 10.98 -2.19 19.30
CA GLY A 4 11.21 -1.37 18.11
C GLY A 4 10.77 -2.10 16.82
N ALA A 5 11.08 -3.39 16.69
CA ALA A 5 10.63 -4.21 15.57
C ALA A 5 9.09 -4.32 15.53
N TYR A 6 8.44 -4.46 16.68
CA TYR A 6 6.98 -4.46 16.77
C TYR A 6 6.39 -3.11 16.34
N VAL A 7 6.93 -2.00 16.83
CA VAL A 7 6.48 -0.64 16.48
C VAL A 7 6.57 -0.42 14.96
N VAL A 8 7.72 -0.77 14.35
CA VAL A 8 7.90 -0.65 12.90
C VAL A 8 6.92 -1.54 12.14
N GLY A 9 6.73 -2.79 12.60
CA GLY A 9 5.78 -3.73 11.99
C GLY A 9 4.33 -3.23 12.06
N VAL A 10 3.89 -2.77 13.23
CA VAL A 10 2.55 -2.17 13.42
C VAL A 10 2.39 -0.95 12.52
N THR A 11 3.34 -0.01 12.54
CA THR A 11 3.27 1.20 11.73
C THR A 11 3.20 0.88 10.24
N THR A 12 3.93 -0.13 9.77
CA THR A 12 3.84 -0.59 8.39
C THR A 12 2.45 -1.13 8.07
N ALA A 13 1.88 -1.92 8.97
CA ALA A 13 0.60 -2.60 8.75
C ALA A 13 -0.61 -1.64 8.77
N ILE A 14 -0.60 -0.65 9.66
CA ILE A 14 -1.76 0.24 9.87
C ILE A 14 -1.54 1.66 9.36
N GLY A 15 -0.30 2.08 9.09
CA GLY A 15 0.07 3.46 8.81
C GLY A 15 -0.63 4.05 7.59
N GLY A 16 -0.60 3.35 6.45
CA GLY A 16 -1.27 3.80 5.22
C GLY A 16 -2.79 3.93 5.39
N GLY A 17 -3.42 2.95 6.05
CA GLY A 17 -4.85 3.00 6.37
C GLY A 17 -5.21 4.10 7.37
N THR A 18 -4.31 4.40 8.31
CA THR A 18 -4.48 5.50 9.26
C THR A 18 -4.45 6.85 8.55
N MET A 19 -3.47 7.06 7.66
CA MET A 19 -3.40 8.27 6.83
C MET A 19 -4.70 8.46 6.03
N ARG A 20 -5.16 7.41 5.37
CA ARG A 20 -6.43 7.41 4.63
C ARG A 20 -7.59 7.82 5.52
N ASP A 21 -7.78 7.15 6.66
CA ASP A 21 -8.93 7.37 7.53
C ASP A 21 -8.95 8.80 8.07
N ILE A 22 -7.81 9.35 8.48
CA ILE A 22 -7.69 10.75 8.92
C ILE A 22 -8.06 11.71 7.78
N MET A 23 -7.54 11.49 6.56
CA MET A 23 -7.84 12.35 5.41
C MET A 23 -9.31 12.28 4.99
N LEU A 24 -9.99 11.15 5.22
CA LEU A 24 -11.42 10.98 4.99
C LEU A 24 -12.30 11.45 6.17
N GLY A 25 -11.71 12.02 7.23
CA GLY A 25 -12.44 12.44 8.43
C GLY A 25 -13.02 11.27 9.24
N GLN A 26 -12.46 10.07 9.07
CA GLN A 26 -12.90 8.86 9.74
C GLN A 26 -11.99 8.50 10.91
N THR A 27 -12.55 7.85 11.92
CA THR A 27 -11.76 7.26 13.00
C THR A 27 -10.87 6.14 12.42
N PRO A 28 -9.55 6.12 12.71
CA PRO A 28 -8.68 5.06 12.24
C PRO A 28 -9.21 3.67 12.61
N PHE A 29 -9.27 2.75 11.65
CA PHE A 29 -9.92 1.44 11.76
C PHE A 29 -9.40 0.57 12.93
N TRP A 30 -8.11 0.69 13.27
CA TRP A 30 -7.48 -0.06 14.35
C TRP A 30 -7.87 0.44 15.75
N MET A 31 -8.32 1.68 15.87
CA MET A 31 -8.80 2.24 17.16
C MET A 31 -10.15 1.66 17.56
N THR A 32 -10.94 1.24 16.58
CA THR A 32 -12.26 0.62 16.84
C THR A 32 -12.19 -0.89 17.00
N ASN A 33 -11.09 -1.53 16.54
CA ASN A 33 -10.93 -2.97 16.61
C ASN A 33 -9.47 -3.37 16.94
N PRO A 34 -9.20 -3.85 18.18
CA PRO A 34 -7.85 -4.23 18.61
C PRO A 34 -7.29 -5.45 17.87
N PHE A 35 -8.10 -6.16 17.09
CA PHE A 35 -7.70 -7.32 16.30
C PHE A 35 -6.52 -7.01 15.36
N TYR A 36 -6.48 -5.80 14.78
CA TYR A 36 -5.39 -5.40 13.89
C TYR A 36 -4.03 -5.35 14.58
N LEU A 37 -3.99 -4.83 15.82
CA LEU A 37 -2.77 -4.80 16.62
C LEU A 37 -2.35 -6.21 17.05
N SER A 38 -3.31 -7.06 17.39
CA SER A 38 -3.06 -8.46 17.74
C SER A 38 -2.50 -9.25 16.55
N CYS A 39 -3.04 -9.04 15.33
CA CYS A 39 -2.50 -9.66 14.12
C CYS A 39 -1.04 -9.26 13.88
N SER A 40 -0.69 -7.99 14.10
CA SER A 40 0.69 -7.52 13.95
C SER A 40 1.63 -8.17 14.97
N ALA A 41 1.18 -8.38 16.22
CA ALA A 41 1.94 -9.10 17.24
C ALA A 41 2.15 -10.57 16.88
N ILE A 42 1.11 -11.25 16.40
CA ILE A 42 1.18 -12.64 15.92
C ILE A 42 2.15 -12.75 14.74
N ALA A 43 2.07 -11.81 13.78
CA ALA A 43 2.98 -11.78 12.63
C ALA A 43 4.44 -11.62 13.07
N LEU A 44 4.73 -10.76 14.06
CA LEU A 44 6.08 -10.62 14.61
C LEU A 44 6.56 -11.92 15.24
N LEU A 45 5.74 -12.58 16.07
CA LEU A 45 6.07 -13.88 16.66
C LEU A 45 6.38 -14.92 15.58
N TRP A 46 5.58 -14.94 14.51
CA TRP A 46 5.78 -15.84 13.38
C TRP A 46 7.12 -15.58 12.67
N VAL A 47 7.46 -14.30 12.43
CA VAL A 47 8.76 -13.90 11.84
C VAL A 47 9.92 -14.33 12.74
N ILE A 48 9.83 -14.19 14.07
CA ILE A 48 10.87 -14.60 15.01
C ILE A 48 11.09 -16.11 14.94
N VAL A 49 10.02 -16.90 14.95
CA VAL A 49 10.08 -18.38 14.90
C VAL A 49 10.66 -18.86 13.57
N PHE A 50 10.20 -18.30 12.45
CA PHE A 50 10.58 -18.73 11.10
C PHE A 50 11.71 -17.90 10.47
N ARG A 51 12.40 -17.08 11.26
CA ARG A 51 13.47 -16.17 10.81
C ARG A 51 14.46 -16.83 9.85
N LYS A 52 14.94 -18.04 10.17
CA LYS A 52 15.94 -18.74 9.34
C LYS A 52 15.42 -19.08 7.94
N LEU A 53 14.13 -19.39 7.82
CA LEU A 53 13.48 -19.70 6.54
C LEU A 53 13.29 -18.44 5.71
N LEU A 54 12.82 -17.35 6.34
CA LEU A 54 12.52 -16.08 5.68
C LEU A 54 13.78 -15.38 5.15
N VAL A 55 14.86 -15.38 5.93
CA VAL A 55 16.15 -14.76 5.55
C VAL A 55 16.85 -15.52 4.40
N ARG A 56 16.57 -16.81 4.25
CA ARG A 56 17.18 -17.62 3.17
C ARG A 56 16.68 -17.24 1.77
N GLN A 57 15.55 -16.57 1.64
CA GLN A 57 14.97 -16.18 0.35
C GLN A 57 15.22 -14.68 0.10
N ASN A 58 16.14 -14.38 -0.79
CA ASN A 58 16.56 -13.00 -1.13
C ASN A 58 15.43 -12.07 -1.62
N ASN A 59 14.30 -12.64 -2.09
CA ASN A 59 13.19 -11.86 -2.66
C ASN A 59 11.95 -11.78 -1.75
N THR A 60 12.00 -12.36 -0.54
CA THR A 60 10.84 -12.41 0.38
C THR A 60 10.33 -11.01 0.71
N TRP A 61 11.23 -10.10 1.02
CA TRP A 61 10.91 -8.70 1.34
C TRP A 61 10.12 -8.02 0.21
N PHE A 62 10.64 -8.09 -1.01
CA PHE A 62 10.01 -7.50 -2.19
C PHE A 62 8.62 -8.09 -2.46
N LEU A 63 8.46 -9.40 -2.27
CA LEU A 63 7.19 -10.08 -2.51
C LEU A 63 6.10 -9.60 -1.53
N PHE A 64 6.42 -9.58 -0.22
CA PHE A 64 5.48 -9.11 0.80
C PHE A 64 5.13 -7.63 0.63
N ASP A 65 6.11 -6.78 0.31
CA ASP A 65 5.88 -5.37 0.02
C ASP A 65 4.96 -5.20 -1.19
N THR A 66 5.20 -5.92 -2.28
CA THR A 66 4.41 -5.85 -3.50
C THR A 66 2.96 -6.33 -3.30
N ILE A 67 2.77 -7.43 -2.57
CA ILE A 67 1.42 -7.94 -2.25
C ILE A 67 0.70 -6.96 -1.32
N GLY A 68 1.38 -6.46 -0.29
CA GLY A 68 0.83 -5.45 0.62
C GLY A 68 0.41 -4.17 -0.13
N LEU A 69 1.28 -3.69 -1.02
CA LEU A 69 1.00 -2.54 -1.87
C LEU A 69 -0.30 -2.72 -2.68
N ALA A 70 -0.45 -3.88 -3.34
CA ALA A 70 -1.63 -4.19 -4.15
C ALA A 70 -2.91 -4.25 -3.31
N LEU A 71 -2.90 -5.00 -2.20
CA LEU A 71 -4.05 -5.15 -1.32
C LEU A 71 -4.49 -3.80 -0.71
N PHE A 72 -3.53 -3.00 -0.23
CA PHE A 72 -3.85 -1.71 0.37
C PHE A 72 -4.24 -0.65 -0.65
N THR A 73 -3.77 -0.74 -1.90
CA THR A 73 -4.25 0.11 -2.98
C THR A 73 -5.74 -0.14 -3.24
N VAL A 74 -6.14 -1.40 -3.39
CA VAL A 74 -7.54 -1.78 -3.60
C VAL A 74 -8.40 -1.33 -2.43
N THR A 75 -8.03 -1.70 -1.20
CA THR A 75 -8.82 -1.36 -0.01
C THR A 75 -8.90 0.14 0.23
N GLY A 76 -7.84 0.90 -0.11
CA GLY A 76 -7.84 2.35 -0.01
C GLY A 76 -8.77 3.01 -1.01
N LEU A 77 -8.76 2.53 -2.25
CA LEU A 77 -9.62 2.99 -3.32
C LEU A 77 -11.10 2.70 -3.00
N GLU A 78 -11.43 1.46 -2.70
CA GLU A 78 -12.82 1.05 -2.42
C GLU A 78 -13.39 1.75 -1.20
N LYS A 79 -12.64 1.83 -0.10
CA LYS A 79 -13.10 2.55 1.09
C LYS A 79 -13.38 4.02 0.80
N THR A 80 -12.60 4.66 -0.04
CA THR A 80 -12.83 6.06 -0.43
C THR A 80 -14.11 6.20 -1.24
N LEU A 81 -14.38 5.27 -2.18
CA LEU A 81 -15.62 5.27 -2.95
C LEU A 81 -16.88 5.02 -2.09
N MET A 82 -16.73 4.31 -0.97
CA MET A 82 -17.82 4.05 -0.01
C MET A 82 -18.05 5.21 0.95
N CYS A 83 -17.10 6.12 1.11
CA CYS A 83 -17.21 7.27 2.00
C CYS A 83 -17.92 8.43 1.31
N THR A 84 -18.58 9.26 2.11
CA THR A 84 -19.18 10.53 1.67
C THR A 84 -18.31 11.70 2.09
N THR A 85 -18.31 12.76 1.30
CA THR A 85 -17.70 14.05 1.64
C THR A 85 -18.45 14.71 2.80
N ALA A 86 -17.88 15.75 3.43
CA ALA A 86 -18.54 16.51 4.49
C ALA A 86 -19.90 17.10 4.06
N ASP A 87 -20.06 17.38 2.76
CA ASP A 87 -21.30 17.90 2.17
C ASP A 87 -22.28 16.80 1.76
N GLY A 88 -22.00 15.53 2.11
CA GLY A 88 -22.83 14.37 1.82
C GLY A 88 -22.74 13.83 0.40
N GLY A 89 -21.83 14.37 -0.42
CA GLY A 89 -21.56 13.88 -1.78
C GLY A 89 -20.61 12.68 -1.82
N ALA A 90 -20.51 12.01 -2.98
CA ALA A 90 -19.52 10.96 -3.19
C ALA A 90 -18.16 11.54 -3.54
N TYR A 91 -17.09 10.87 -3.10
CA TYR A 91 -15.74 11.23 -3.55
C TYR A 91 -15.57 10.96 -5.04
N PRO A 92 -14.94 11.87 -5.81
CA PRO A 92 -14.66 11.63 -7.21
C PRO A 92 -13.63 10.50 -7.38
N PHE A 93 -13.70 9.78 -8.49
CA PHE A 93 -12.88 8.59 -8.72
C PHE A 93 -11.37 8.86 -8.68
N TRP A 94 -10.94 10.02 -9.16
CA TRP A 94 -9.52 10.41 -9.08
C TRP A 94 -9.03 10.51 -7.63
N ALA A 95 -9.88 11.00 -6.71
CA ALA A 95 -9.54 11.06 -5.29
C ALA A 95 -9.40 9.64 -4.70
N ALA A 96 -10.27 8.71 -5.09
CA ALA A 96 -10.18 7.32 -4.69
C ALA A 96 -8.87 6.66 -5.19
N ILE A 97 -8.43 6.95 -6.42
CA ILE A 97 -7.14 6.47 -6.95
C ILE A 97 -5.98 6.99 -6.10
N ILE A 98 -5.96 8.29 -5.80
CA ILE A 98 -4.91 8.88 -4.97
C ILE A 98 -4.92 8.28 -3.57
N MET A 99 -6.08 8.13 -2.95
CA MET A 99 -6.21 7.51 -1.63
C MET A 99 -5.80 6.05 -1.62
N GLY A 100 -6.06 5.32 -2.70
CA GLY A 100 -5.52 3.98 -2.92
C GLY A 100 -3.98 3.98 -2.91
N ALA A 101 -3.36 4.90 -3.65
CA ALA A 101 -1.91 5.03 -3.69
C ALA A 101 -1.32 5.43 -2.32
N ILE A 102 -1.93 6.37 -1.61
CA ILE A 102 -1.52 6.78 -0.26
C ILE A 102 -1.65 5.60 0.71
N THR A 103 -2.75 4.86 0.65
CA THR A 103 -2.98 3.71 1.53
C THR A 103 -1.96 2.60 1.26
N GLY A 104 -1.71 2.31 -0.02
CA GLY A 104 -0.77 1.27 -0.44
C GLY A 104 0.68 1.61 -0.09
N ALA A 105 1.14 2.80 -0.50
CA ALA A 105 2.53 3.21 -0.33
C ALA A 105 2.84 3.75 1.08
N GLY A 106 1.87 4.35 1.78
CA GLY A 106 2.08 5.08 3.02
C GLY A 106 2.67 4.24 4.15
N GLY A 107 2.22 3.00 4.31
CA GLY A 107 2.78 2.09 5.32
C GLY A 107 4.27 1.78 5.06
N GLY A 108 4.64 1.56 3.80
CA GLY A 108 6.04 1.35 3.38
C GLY A 108 6.91 2.58 3.58
N VAL A 109 6.39 3.76 3.26
CA VAL A 109 7.10 5.04 3.49
C VAL A 109 7.38 5.25 4.97
N LEU A 110 6.37 5.08 5.84
CA LEU A 110 6.55 5.20 7.30
C LEU A 110 7.57 4.19 7.84
N ARG A 111 7.51 2.94 7.38
CA ARG A 111 8.48 1.91 7.73
C ARG A 111 9.90 2.36 7.42
N ASP A 112 10.14 2.78 6.17
CA ASP A 112 11.48 3.15 5.69
C ASP A 112 12.02 4.36 6.47
N VAL A 113 11.18 5.36 6.75
CA VAL A 113 11.53 6.51 7.59
C VAL A 113 11.91 6.07 9.01
N PHE A 114 11.16 5.16 9.65
CA PHE A 114 11.47 4.71 11.01
C PHE A 114 12.75 3.89 11.13
N ILE A 115 13.11 3.17 10.07
CA ILE A 115 14.39 2.42 10.03
C ILE A 115 15.54 3.25 9.44
N ASN A 116 15.30 4.54 9.16
CA ASN A 116 16.27 5.47 8.56
C ASN A 116 16.83 4.99 7.21
N GLU A 117 15.95 4.39 6.41
CA GLU A 117 16.23 4.00 5.02
C GLU A 117 15.57 4.98 4.05
N GLU A 118 16.14 5.09 2.85
CA GLU A 118 15.51 5.89 1.80
C GLU A 118 14.19 5.24 1.37
N PRO A 119 13.04 5.94 1.50
CA PRO A 119 11.74 5.39 1.12
C PRO A 119 11.70 4.91 -0.34
N LEU A 120 11.07 3.76 -0.57
CA LEU A 120 10.95 3.16 -1.91
C LEU A 120 10.32 4.11 -2.93
N ILE A 121 9.46 5.02 -2.50
CA ILE A 121 8.82 6.01 -3.37
C ILE A 121 9.82 6.98 -4.03
N PHE A 122 10.99 7.22 -3.39
CA PHE A 122 12.06 8.08 -3.91
C PHE A 122 13.13 7.31 -4.67
N ARG A 123 13.12 5.98 -4.59
CA ARG A 123 14.01 5.14 -5.37
C ARG A 123 13.58 5.17 -6.85
N LYS A 124 14.49 4.82 -7.75
CA LYS A 124 14.26 4.88 -9.21
C LYS A 124 13.14 3.98 -9.72
N GLU A 125 12.59 3.11 -8.89
CA GLU A 125 11.60 2.13 -9.28
C GLU A 125 10.17 2.70 -9.27
N ILE A 126 9.33 2.18 -10.17
CA ILE A 126 7.90 2.48 -10.21
C ILE A 126 7.25 1.83 -8.98
N TYR A 127 6.93 2.63 -7.95
CA TYR A 127 6.32 2.19 -6.69
C TYR A 127 4.88 2.73 -6.55
N ALA A 128 4.72 3.98 -6.13
CA ALA A 128 3.41 4.60 -6.00
C ALA A 128 2.68 4.74 -7.36
N LEU A 129 3.44 4.91 -8.44
CA LEU A 129 2.86 4.96 -9.79
C LEU A 129 2.17 3.64 -10.18
N ALA A 130 2.64 2.49 -9.67
CA ALA A 130 1.97 1.22 -9.89
C ALA A 130 0.56 1.21 -9.26
N CYS A 131 0.39 1.84 -8.08
CA CYS A 131 -0.91 1.99 -7.44
C CYS A 131 -1.85 2.89 -8.25
N VAL A 132 -1.33 4.01 -8.77
CA VAL A 132 -2.11 4.94 -9.61
C VAL A 132 -2.57 4.24 -10.89
N LEU A 133 -1.67 3.52 -11.56
CA LEU A 133 -2.01 2.76 -12.78
C LEU A 133 -3.01 1.64 -12.49
N GLY A 134 -2.82 0.90 -11.38
CA GLY A 134 -3.79 -0.11 -10.93
C GLY A 134 -5.17 0.47 -10.63
N GLY A 135 -5.21 1.63 -9.97
CA GLY A 135 -6.46 2.37 -9.74
C GLY A 135 -7.11 2.84 -11.04
N GLY A 136 -6.31 3.25 -12.04
CA GLY A 136 -6.79 3.54 -13.40
C GLY A 136 -7.41 2.33 -14.08
N VAL A 137 -6.80 1.15 -13.91
CA VAL A 137 -7.38 -0.12 -14.41
C VAL A 137 -8.71 -0.43 -13.72
N TYR A 138 -8.79 -0.23 -12.38
CA TYR A 138 -10.06 -0.37 -11.66
C TYR A 138 -11.14 0.52 -12.29
N TYR A 139 -10.82 1.80 -12.54
CA TYR A 139 -11.75 2.74 -13.18
C TYR A 139 -12.22 2.26 -14.55
N ILE A 140 -11.30 1.80 -15.38
CA ILE A 140 -11.64 1.26 -16.71
C ILE A 140 -12.60 0.06 -16.57
N CYS A 141 -12.34 -0.85 -15.63
CA CYS A 141 -13.23 -1.99 -15.36
C CYS A 141 -14.64 -1.55 -14.95
N THR A 142 -14.78 -0.46 -14.17
CA THR A 142 -16.11 0.07 -13.81
C THR A 142 -16.86 0.64 -15.00
N LEU A 143 -16.17 1.22 -16.00
CA LEU A 143 -16.80 1.70 -17.22
C LEU A 143 -17.41 0.55 -18.06
N PHE A 144 -16.86 -0.67 -17.92
CA PHE A 144 -17.44 -1.88 -18.52
C PHE A 144 -18.52 -2.52 -17.64
N SER A 145 -18.98 -1.84 -16.59
CA SER A 145 -20.01 -2.34 -15.65
C SER A 145 -19.66 -3.69 -15.01
N LEU A 146 -18.38 -3.98 -14.80
CA LEU A 146 -17.96 -5.18 -14.11
C LEU A 146 -18.27 -5.08 -12.60
N PRO A 147 -18.58 -6.21 -11.92
CA PRO A 147 -18.73 -6.25 -10.48
C PRO A 147 -17.50 -5.71 -9.73
N SER A 148 -17.71 -5.05 -8.61
CA SER A 148 -16.64 -4.43 -7.81
C SER A 148 -15.55 -5.43 -7.41
N GLU A 149 -15.93 -6.67 -7.08
CA GLU A 149 -15.00 -7.74 -6.70
C GLU A 149 -14.05 -8.09 -7.86
N ILE A 150 -14.57 -8.12 -9.09
CA ILE A 150 -13.75 -8.38 -10.28
C ILE A 150 -12.83 -7.20 -10.56
N CYS A 151 -13.33 -5.96 -10.44
CA CYS A 151 -12.52 -4.75 -10.57
C CYS A 151 -11.37 -4.73 -9.54
N ALA A 152 -11.65 -5.12 -8.29
CA ALA A 152 -10.68 -5.23 -7.20
C ALA A 152 -9.57 -6.23 -7.51
N ILE A 153 -9.95 -7.43 -7.97
CA ILE A 153 -8.99 -8.49 -8.33
C ILE A 153 -8.10 -8.04 -9.50
N ILE A 154 -8.69 -7.49 -10.55
CA ILE A 154 -7.93 -7.03 -11.73
C ILE A 154 -7.00 -5.88 -11.34
N CYS A 155 -7.45 -4.93 -10.51
CA CYS A 155 -6.62 -3.86 -9.98
C CYS A 155 -5.42 -4.42 -9.20
N GLY A 156 -5.66 -5.30 -8.23
CA GLY A 156 -4.60 -5.91 -7.41
C GLY A 156 -3.57 -6.67 -8.26
N ILE A 157 -4.04 -7.48 -9.21
CA ILE A 157 -3.15 -8.20 -10.15
C ILE A 157 -2.35 -7.20 -10.98
N SER A 158 -2.97 -6.12 -11.47
CA SER A 158 -2.30 -5.10 -12.28
C SER A 158 -1.17 -4.43 -11.50
N VAL A 159 -1.40 -4.06 -10.22
CA VAL A 159 -0.35 -3.48 -9.35
C VAL A 159 0.82 -4.46 -9.21
N VAL A 160 0.54 -5.73 -8.91
CA VAL A 160 1.58 -6.76 -8.77
C VAL A 160 2.38 -6.91 -10.07
N VAL A 161 1.70 -7.06 -11.20
CA VAL A 161 2.34 -7.23 -12.51
C VAL A 161 3.22 -6.02 -12.86
N ILE A 162 2.71 -4.79 -12.69
CA ILE A 162 3.46 -3.56 -12.95
C ILE A 162 4.72 -3.52 -12.09
N ARG A 163 4.63 -3.86 -10.79
CA ARG A 163 5.77 -3.91 -9.87
C ARG A 163 6.81 -4.95 -10.28
N LEU A 164 6.37 -6.18 -10.62
CA LEU A 164 7.26 -7.24 -11.08
C LEU A 164 7.99 -6.84 -12.36
N LEU A 165 7.28 -6.24 -13.32
CA LEU A 165 7.87 -5.77 -14.58
C LEU A 165 8.83 -4.60 -14.32
N ALA A 166 8.46 -3.64 -13.47
CA ALA A 166 9.32 -2.50 -13.13
C ALA A 166 10.68 -2.96 -12.54
N VAL A 167 10.65 -3.89 -11.60
CA VAL A 167 11.88 -4.41 -10.98
C VAL A 167 12.66 -5.28 -11.96
N LYS A 168 11.99 -6.17 -12.71
CA LYS A 168 12.64 -7.06 -13.68
C LYS A 168 13.37 -6.28 -14.79
N PHE A 169 12.72 -5.25 -15.32
CA PHE A 169 13.27 -4.44 -16.43
C PHE A 169 13.97 -3.16 -15.94
N LYS A 170 14.09 -2.98 -14.61
CA LYS A 170 14.70 -1.78 -14.00
C LYS A 170 14.06 -0.48 -14.55
N LEU A 171 12.74 -0.50 -14.72
CA LEU A 171 11.99 0.65 -15.19
C LEU A 171 11.94 1.70 -14.09
N GLY A 172 12.34 2.91 -14.42
CA GLY A 172 12.30 4.06 -13.52
C GLY A 172 11.91 5.32 -14.29
N LEU A 173 11.46 6.33 -13.55
CA LEU A 173 11.21 7.64 -14.12
C LEU A 173 12.55 8.32 -14.46
N PRO A 174 12.61 9.13 -15.54
CA PRO A 174 13.81 9.88 -15.89
C PRO A 174 14.19 10.84 -14.77
N ILE A 175 15.48 10.86 -14.41
CA ILE A 175 16.01 11.80 -13.41
C ILE A 175 16.25 13.11 -14.12
N ILE A 176 15.59 14.17 -13.64
CA ILE A 176 15.91 15.55 -14.04
C ILE A 176 17.23 15.89 -13.35
N LYS A 177 18.35 15.83 -14.09
CA LYS A 177 19.63 16.36 -13.59
C LYS A 177 19.50 17.86 -13.52
N GLY A 178 19.56 18.44 -12.31
CA GLY A 178 19.80 19.88 -12.16
C GLY A 178 21.17 20.19 -12.79
N GLU A 179 21.24 21.23 -13.59
CA GLU A 179 22.51 21.81 -13.99
C GLU A 179 23.18 22.36 -12.72
N GLU A 180 24.33 21.79 -12.34
CA GLU A 180 25.24 22.37 -11.36
C GLU A 180 25.99 23.55 -11.97
#